data_9f18dcbba78a57dc6671876462e5413e
#
_entry.id   9f18dcbba78a57dc6671876462e5413e
#
_cell.length_a   1.000
_cell.length_b   1.000
_cell.length_c   1.000
_cell.angle_alpha   90.00
_cell.angle_beta   90.00
_cell.angle_gamma   90.00
#
_symmetry.space_group_name_H-M   'P 1'
#
loop_
_entity.id
_entity.type
_entity.pdbx_description
1 polymer ?
#
loop_
_entity_poly.entity_id
_entity_poly.type
_entity_poly.pdbx_seq_one_letter_code
_entity_poly.pdbx_strand_id
1 'polypeptide(L)'
;IVLDHDYPHLTLRPHPWRRLKTNASERLVPLVGYSLWAVHQAIHSSTTHFLFPRYCNEVECKSNSASASLNKWLKPRVPPGCVVHSFRHSFRDRLRAVECPQDITDRLGGWTVGGVGETYGSGYPIEVLHKWMTKALV
;
A
#
# COMPACT_ATOMS: atom_id res chain seq x y z
N ILE A 1 -7.53 -8.51 -2.13
CA ILE A 1 -6.34 -9.10 -1.52
C ILE A 1 -6.22 -10.50 -2.06
N VAL A 2 -5.01 -10.90 -2.42
CA VAL A 2 -4.67 -12.22 -2.89
C VAL A 2 -3.68 -12.81 -1.90
N LEU A 3 -4.08 -13.86 -1.16
CA LEU A 3 -3.22 -14.55 -0.19
C LEU A 3 -2.80 -15.94 -0.65
N ASP A 4 -3.62 -16.58 -1.46
CA ASP A 4 -3.33 -17.87 -2.09
C ASP A 4 -2.45 -17.65 -3.33
N HIS A 5 -1.20 -17.28 -3.09
CA HIS A 5 -0.20 -16.98 -4.11
C HIS A 5 1.19 -17.03 -3.47
N ASP A 6 2.21 -17.46 -4.22
CA ASP A 6 3.61 -17.50 -3.75
C ASP A 6 4.10 -16.12 -3.24
N TYR A 7 3.51 -15.04 -3.79
CA TYR A 7 3.74 -13.66 -3.40
C TYR A 7 2.41 -12.99 -3.00
N PRO A 8 1.95 -13.13 -1.74
CA PRO A 8 0.73 -12.49 -1.27
C PRO A 8 0.75 -10.98 -1.51
N HIS A 9 -0.37 -10.40 -1.99
CA HIS A 9 -0.38 -9.01 -2.40
C HIS A 9 -1.75 -8.34 -2.36
N LEU A 10 -1.75 -7.02 -2.36
CA LEU A 10 -2.91 -6.18 -2.61
C LEU A 10 -3.01 -5.87 -4.10
N THR A 11 -4.19 -6.03 -4.68
CA THR A 11 -4.53 -5.50 -6.00
C THR A 11 -5.26 -4.18 -5.82
N LEU A 12 -4.58 -3.06 -6.05
CA LEU A 12 -5.20 -1.74 -6.04
C LEU A 12 -5.85 -1.48 -7.39
N ARG A 13 -7.17 -1.35 -7.40
CA ARG A 13 -7.99 -1.12 -8.60
C ARG A 13 -9.17 -0.21 -8.29
N PRO A 14 -9.81 0.41 -9.30
CA PRO A 14 -11.06 1.12 -9.11
C PRO A 14 -12.17 0.20 -8.59
N HIS A 15 -13.07 0.74 -7.81
CA HIS A 15 -14.30 0.10 -7.36
C HIS A 15 -15.48 1.06 -7.55
N PRO A 16 -16.73 0.60 -7.65
CA PRO A 16 -17.90 1.45 -7.78
C PRO A 16 -17.99 2.55 -6.70
N TRP A 17 -17.58 2.23 -5.49
CA TRP A 17 -17.58 3.13 -4.33
C TRP A 17 -16.25 3.86 -4.06
N ARG A 18 -15.22 3.60 -4.90
CA ARG A 18 -13.89 4.22 -4.73
C ARG A 18 -13.17 4.41 -6.07
N ARG A 19 -12.95 5.64 -6.42
CA ARG A 19 -12.07 5.99 -7.55
C ARG A 19 -10.60 5.95 -7.13
N LEU A 20 -9.72 5.67 -8.07
CA LEU A 20 -8.29 5.94 -7.92
C LEU A 20 -8.02 7.39 -8.34
N LYS A 21 -7.04 8.02 -7.68
CA LYS A 21 -6.68 9.42 -7.96
C LYS A 21 -6.05 9.58 -9.35
N THR A 22 -5.27 8.60 -9.78
CA THR A 22 -4.57 8.57 -11.09
C THR A 22 -4.54 7.13 -11.60
N ASN A 23 -4.34 6.94 -12.90
CA ASN A 23 -4.16 5.60 -13.49
C ASN A 23 -2.94 4.87 -12.91
N ALA A 24 -1.84 5.59 -12.62
CA ALA A 24 -0.66 5.03 -11.96
C ALA A 24 -0.93 4.50 -10.55
N SER A 25 -2.09 4.81 -9.96
CA SER A 25 -2.50 4.24 -8.67
C SER A 25 -2.93 2.78 -8.78
N GLU A 26 -3.30 2.30 -9.97
CA GLU A 26 -3.63 0.88 -10.19
C GLU A 26 -2.36 0.06 -10.23
N ARG A 27 -2.22 -0.86 -9.27
CA ARG A 27 -0.99 -1.63 -9.12
C ARG A 27 -1.14 -2.81 -8.16
N LEU A 28 -0.18 -3.72 -8.22
CA LEU A 28 0.04 -4.75 -7.21
C LEU A 28 0.99 -4.21 -6.14
N VAL A 29 0.68 -4.49 -4.87
CA VAL A 29 1.52 -4.16 -3.73
C VAL A 29 1.76 -5.43 -2.92
N PRO A 30 2.98 -5.98 -2.93
CA PRO A 30 3.31 -7.17 -2.16
C PRO A 30 3.08 -6.96 -0.67
N LEU A 31 2.60 -7.99 -0.01
CA LEU A 31 2.46 -8.03 1.44
C LEU A 31 3.67 -8.78 2.02
N VAL A 32 4.47 -8.10 2.85
CA VAL A 32 5.68 -8.65 3.44
C VAL A 32 5.76 -8.33 4.93
N GLY A 33 6.39 -9.20 5.72
CA GLY A 33 6.62 -8.98 7.15
C GLY A 33 5.34 -8.62 7.91
N TYR A 34 5.39 -7.54 8.68
CA TYR A 34 4.25 -7.10 9.51
C TYR A 34 2.99 -6.75 8.70
N SER A 35 3.12 -6.34 7.44
CA SER A 35 1.94 -6.04 6.62
C SER A 35 1.15 -7.30 6.28
N LEU A 36 1.84 -8.40 5.98
CA LEU A 36 1.21 -9.70 5.74
C LEU A 36 0.55 -10.23 7.02
N TRP A 37 1.28 -10.20 8.14
CA TRP A 37 0.74 -10.57 9.45
C TRP A 37 -0.52 -9.77 9.80
N ALA A 38 -0.49 -8.44 9.63
CA ALA A 38 -1.63 -7.57 9.94
C ALA A 38 -2.86 -7.88 9.07
N VAL A 39 -2.67 -8.21 7.81
CA VAL A 39 -3.76 -8.62 6.92
C VAL A 39 -4.40 -9.92 7.40
N HIS A 40 -3.61 -10.93 7.79
CA HIS A 40 -4.15 -12.16 8.37
C HIS A 40 -4.96 -11.89 9.65
N GLN A 41 -4.45 -11.04 10.56
CA GLN A 41 -5.19 -10.65 11.77
C GLN A 41 -6.49 -9.93 11.43
N ALA A 42 -6.48 -9.01 10.47
CA ALA A 42 -7.65 -8.25 10.07
C ALA A 42 -8.72 -9.16 9.42
N ILE A 43 -8.32 -10.12 8.58
CA ILE A 43 -9.25 -11.10 7.99
C ILE A 43 -9.87 -11.97 9.08
N HIS A 44 -9.07 -12.48 10.01
CA HIS A 44 -9.55 -13.33 11.10
C HIS A 44 -10.55 -12.60 12.00
N SER A 45 -10.37 -11.29 12.18
CA SER A 45 -11.22 -10.45 13.03
C SER A 45 -12.44 -9.89 12.29
N SER A 46 -12.46 -9.93 10.97
CA SER A 46 -13.55 -9.35 10.18
C SER A 46 -14.71 -10.33 10.04
N THR A 47 -15.92 -9.84 10.26
CA THR A 47 -17.18 -10.57 10.04
C THR A 47 -17.84 -10.25 8.70
N THR A 48 -17.17 -9.49 7.84
CA THR A 48 -17.67 -9.03 6.54
C THR A 48 -16.63 -9.22 5.44
N HIS A 49 -17.01 -8.92 4.19
CA HIS A 49 -16.08 -8.90 3.05
C HIS A 49 -15.06 -7.75 3.09
N PHE A 50 -15.21 -6.83 4.04
CA PHE A 50 -14.30 -5.70 4.22
C PHE A 50 -13.36 -5.94 5.40
N LEU A 51 -12.06 -5.70 5.23
CA LEU A 51 -11.10 -5.79 6.33
C LEU A 51 -11.39 -4.82 7.47
N PHE A 52 -11.95 -3.67 7.14
CA PHE A 52 -12.25 -2.60 8.09
C PHE A 52 -13.71 -2.14 7.92
N PRO A 53 -14.70 -2.95 8.33
CA PRO A 53 -16.12 -2.67 8.12
C PRO A 53 -16.61 -1.39 8.82
N ARG A 54 -15.89 -0.92 9.84
CA ARG A 54 -16.13 0.37 10.48
C ARG A 54 -15.99 1.55 9.52
N TYR A 55 -15.10 1.41 8.53
CA TYR A 55 -14.74 2.50 7.62
C TYR A 55 -15.15 2.26 6.17
N CYS A 56 -15.41 1.02 5.79
CA CYS A 56 -15.72 0.65 4.41
C CYS A 56 -16.91 -0.29 4.36
N ASN A 57 -17.79 -0.04 3.39
CA ASN A 57 -18.91 -0.91 3.01
C ASN A 57 -19.09 -0.87 1.48
N GLU A 58 -20.17 -1.46 0.97
CA GLU A 58 -20.46 -1.53 -0.48
C GLU A 58 -20.82 -0.17 -1.11
N VAL A 59 -21.10 0.84 -0.29
CA VAL A 59 -21.55 2.17 -0.75
C VAL A 59 -20.45 3.21 -0.64
N GLU A 60 -19.66 3.17 0.44
CA GLU A 60 -18.68 4.21 0.74
C GLU A 60 -17.42 3.69 1.44
N CYS A 61 -16.36 4.48 1.36
CA CYS A 61 -15.14 4.30 2.15
C CYS A 61 -14.80 5.60 2.88
N LYS A 62 -14.97 5.61 4.22
CA LYS A 62 -14.74 6.76 5.11
C LYS A 62 -13.25 6.97 5.41
N SER A 63 -12.45 7.20 4.37
CA SER A 63 -10.99 7.32 4.47
C SER A 63 -10.54 8.45 5.41
N ASN A 64 -11.27 9.58 5.43
CA ASN A 64 -10.96 10.70 6.32
C ASN A 64 -11.16 10.32 7.80
N SER A 65 -12.23 9.59 8.12
CA SER A 65 -12.50 9.11 9.49
C SER A 65 -11.44 8.10 9.94
N ALA A 66 -11.03 7.19 9.05
CA ALA A 66 -9.96 6.25 9.32
C ALA A 66 -8.63 6.99 9.57
N SER A 67 -8.29 7.93 8.71
CA SER A 67 -7.07 8.75 8.85
C SER A 67 -7.06 9.55 10.16
N ALA A 68 -8.18 10.19 10.53
CA ALA A 68 -8.31 10.94 11.78
C ALA A 68 -8.10 10.04 13.01
N SER A 69 -8.72 8.85 13.03
CA SER A 69 -8.59 7.86 14.11
C SER A 69 -7.15 7.37 14.24
N LEU A 70 -6.50 7.04 13.12
CA LEU A 70 -5.13 6.57 13.09
C LEU A 70 -4.15 7.67 13.54
N ASN A 71 -4.32 8.90 13.08
CA ASN A 71 -3.47 10.03 13.49
C ASN A 71 -3.63 10.36 14.98
N LYS A 72 -4.86 10.27 15.52
CA LYS A 72 -5.09 10.42 16.96
C LYS A 72 -4.36 9.34 17.76
N TRP A 73 -4.38 8.09 17.30
CA TRP A 73 -3.66 6.99 17.92
C TRP A 73 -2.13 7.14 17.81
N LEU A 74 -1.62 7.62 16.67
CA LEU A 74 -0.19 7.83 16.43
C LEU A 74 0.40 8.96 17.29
N LYS A 75 -0.34 10.05 17.45
CA LYS A 75 0.15 11.30 18.06
C LYS A 75 1.01 11.12 19.32
N PRO A 76 0.64 10.30 20.32
CA PRO A 76 1.47 10.07 21.51
C PRO A 76 2.61 9.07 21.32
N ARG A 77 2.77 8.46 20.12
CA ARG A 77 3.69 7.34 19.85
C ARG A 77 4.79 7.67 18.85
N VAL A 78 4.71 8.84 18.23
CA VAL A 78 5.66 9.29 17.21
C VAL A 78 6.12 10.72 17.51
N PRO A 79 7.26 11.15 16.96
CA PRO A 79 7.71 12.54 17.10
C PRO A 79 6.66 13.55 16.65
N PRO A 80 6.64 14.77 17.23
CA PRO A 80 5.73 15.84 16.82
C PRO A 80 5.78 16.08 15.31
N GLY A 81 4.61 16.29 14.69
CA GLY A 81 4.49 16.51 13.24
C GLY A 81 4.37 15.24 12.39
N CYS A 82 4.68 14.06 12.94
CA CYS A 82 4.49 12.80 12.22
C CYS A 82 3.01 12.39 12.20
N VAL A 83 2.58 11.93 11.04
CA VAL A 83 1.21 11.48 10.74
C VAL A 83 1.24 10.18 9.92
N VAL A 84 0.09 9.55 9.69
CA VAL A 84 0.00 8.34 8.83
C VAL A 84 0.68 8.56 7.48
N HIS A 85 0.57 9.74 6.88
CA HIS A 85 1.22 10.05 5.61
C HIS A 85 2.76 10.01 5.68
N SER A 86 3.35 10.20 6.87
CA SER A 86 4.82 10.13 7.07
C SER A 86 5.38 8.74 6.75
N PHE A 87 4.58 7.68 6.90
CA PHE A 87 4.98 6.32 6.47
C PHE A 87 5.28 6.24 4.98
N ARG A 88 4.63 7.08 4.16
CA ARG A 88 4.90 7.14 2.73
C ARG A 88 6.30 7.69 2.42
N HIS A 89 6.77 8.67 3.22
CA HIS A 89 8.12 9.20 3.12
C HIS A 89 9.14 8.15 3.59
N SER A 90 8.93 7.57 4.76
CA SER A 90 9.80 6.50 5.30
C SER A 90 9.90 5.30 4.36
N PHE A 91 8.81 4.92 3.69
CA PHE A 91 8.82 3.85 2.71
C PHE A 91 9.74 4.17 1.52
N ARG A 92 9.66 5.40 1.00
CA ARG A 92 10.53 5.84 -0.10
C ARG A 92 11.99 5.85 0.32
N ASP A 93 12.28 6.31 1.54
CA ASP A 93 13.65 6.37 2.06
C ASP A 93 14.23 4.97 2.29
N ARG A 94 13.43 4.02 2.78
CA ARG A 94 13.83 2.62 2.92
C ARG A 94 14.14 1.96 1.57
N LEU A 95 13.34 2.20 0.55
CA LEU A 95 13.62 1.72 -0.80
C LEU A 95 14.91 2.32 -1.36
N ARG A 96 15.17 3.60 -1.12
CA ARG A 96 16.44 4.25 -1.49
C ARG A 96 17.64 3.65 -0.74
N ALA A 97 17.48 3.39 0.56
CA ALA A 97 18.55 2.82 1.38
C ALA A 97 19.01 1.44 0.90
N VAL A 98 18.15 0.70 0.22
CA VAL A 98 18.49 -0.61 -0.40
C VAL A 98 18.79 -0.50 -1.90
N GLU A 99 18.98 0.73 -2.40
CA GLU A 99 19.28 1.01 -3.81
C GLU A 99 18.23 0.46 -4.79
N CYS A 100 16.95 0.50 -4.39
CA CYS A 100 15.87 0.08 -5.26
C CYS A 100 15.82 0.98 -6.50
N PRO A 101 15.76 0.43 -7.73
CA PRO A 101 15.59 1.20 -8.94
C PRO A 101 14.41 2.16 -8.85
N GLN A 102 14.58 3.37 -9.41
CA GLN A 102 13.60 4.45 -9.25
C GLN A 102 12.21 4.09 -9.78
N ASP A 103 12.15 3.43 -10.93
CA ASP A 103 10.93 2.98 -11.58
C ASP A 103 10.17 1.93 -10.74
N ILE A 104 10.88 0.98 -10.11
CA ILE A 104 10.31 0.02 -9.16
C ILE A 104 9.82 0.75 -7.90
N THR A 105 10.60 1.70 -7.38
CA THR A 105 10.21 2.54 -6.25
C THR A 105 8.91 3.27 -6.55
N ASP A 106 8.82 3.89 -7.71
CA ASP A 106 7.64 4.66 -8.12
C ASP A 106 6.44 3.74 -8.36
N ARG A 107 6.66 2.55 -8.94
CA ARG A 107 5.60 1.54 -9.10
C ARG A 107 5.07 1.06 -7.77
N LEU A 108 5.92 0.71 -6.82
CA LEU A 108 5.53 0.28 -5.47
C LEU A 108 4.75 1.38 -4.73
N GLY A 109 5.23 2.61 -4.79
CA GLY A 109 4.61 3.74 -4.12
C GLY A 109 3.39 4.31 -4.84
N GLY A 110 3.17 3.98 -6.12
CA GLY A 110 2.16 4.63 -6.96
C GLY A 110 2.47 6.13 -7.12
N TRP A 111 3.76 6.46 -7.26
CA TRP A 111 4.19 7.80 -7.66
C TRP A 111 4.18 7.87 -9.18
N THR A 112 3.77 9.03 -9.70
CA THR A 112 3.80 9.26 -11.16
C THR A 112 5.24 9.56 -11.56
N VAL A 113 5.77 8.82 -12.51
CA VAL A 113 7.04 9.15 -13.16
C VAL A 113 6.72 9.96 -14.42
N GLY A 114 7.36 11.09 -14.55
CA GLY A 114 7.19 11.97 -15.72
C GLY A 114 8.06 11.50 -16.90
N GLY A 115 7.73 10.35 -17.52
CA GLY A 115 8.47 9.86 -18.67
C GLY A 115 7.64 9.01 -19.61
N VAL A 116 7.86 9.16 -20.92
CA VAL A 116 7.16 8.44 -21.99
C VAL A 116 7.47 6.92 -21.96
N GLY A 117 8.56 6.51 -21.32
CA GLY A 117 9.02 5.12 -21.29
C GLY A 117 8.16 4.15 -20.47
N GLU A 118 7.35 4.64 -19.54
CA GLU A 118 6.50 3.79 -18.69
C GLU A 118 5.21 3.30 -19.36
N THR A 119 4.86 3.87 -20.50
CA THR A 119 3.66 3.45 -21.26
C THR A 119 3.92 2.16 -22.03
N TYR A 120 5.15 1.73 -22.13
CA TYR A 120 5.57 0.52 -22.85
C TYR A 120 5.90 -0.61 -21.87
N GLY A 121 5.15 -1.72 -21.94
CA GLY A 121 5.40 -2.94 -21.19
C GLY A 121 4.27 -3.34 -20.24
N SER A 122 4.30 -4.61 -19.81
CA SER A 122 3.27 -5.21 -18.92
C SER A 122 3.49 -4.86 -17.44
N GLY A 123 4.38 -3.92 -17.13
CA GLY A 123 4.78 -3.61 -15.75
C GLY A 123 5.74 -4.65 -15.16
N TYR A 124 6.06 -4.49 -13.87
CA TYR A 124 6.95 -5.42 -13.17
C TYR A 124 6.20 -6.66 -12.67
N PRO A 125 6.77 -7.87 -12.87
CA PRO A 125 6.27 -9.09 -12.24
C PRO A 125 6.23 -8.94 -10.72
N ILE A 126 5.25 -9.61 -10.08
CA ILE A 126 5.03 -9.48 -8.63
C ILE A 126 6.24 -9.97 -7.81
N GLU A 127 6.97 -10.97 -8.27
CA GLU A 127 8.19 -11.48 -7.65
C GLU A 127 9.30 -10.43 -7.58
N VAL A 128 9.43 -9.58 -8.60
CA VAL A 128 10.39 -8.47 -8.61
C VAL A 128 10.00 -7.41 -7.58
N LEU A 129 8.72 -7.05 -7.54
CA LEU A 129 8.18 -6.11 -6.55
C LEU A 129 8.36 -6.66 -5.13
N HIS A 130 8.06 -7.95 -4.92
CA HIS A 130 8.22 -8.64 -3.63
C HIS A 130 9.68 -8.65 -3.17
N LYS A 131 10.63 -8.94 -4.05
CA LYS A 131 12.07 -8.91 -3.75
C LYS A 131 12.50 -7.57 -3.15
N TRP A 132 12.09 -6.45 -3.76
CA TRP A 132 12.46 -5.11 -3.30
C TRP A 132 11.72 -4.71 -2.03
N MET A 133 10.44 -5.08 -1.89
CA MET A 133 9.69 -4.89 -0.66
C MET A 133 10.33 -5.63 0.52
N THR A 134 10.78 -6.87 0.31
CA THR A 134 11.46 -7.67 1.35
C THR A 134 12.78 -7.05 1.76
N LYS A 135 13.59 -6.56 0.80
CA LYS A 135 14.83 -5.84 1.12
C LYS A 135 14.59 -4.58 1.95
N ALA A 136 13.48 -3.87 1.72
CA ALA A 136 13.15 -2.64 2.44
C ALA A 136 12.56 -2.86 3.85
N LEU A 137 12.43 -4.11 4.31
CA LEU A 137 11.93 -4.44 5.65
C LEU A 137 12.94 -4.22 6.78
N VAL A 138 14.17 -3.92 6.47
CA VAL A 138 15.27 -3.74 7.44
C VAL A 138 15.05 -2.54 8.34
#